data_e49d9da036b069cc8b4d05e88af1eaa7
#
_entry.id   e49d9da036b069cc8b4d05e88af1eaa7
#
_cell.length_a   1.000
_cell.length_b   1.000
_cell.length_c   1.000
_cell.angle_alpha   90.00
_cell.angle_beta   90.00
_cell.angle_gamma   90.00
#
_symmetry.space_group_name_H-M   'P 1'
#
loop_
_entity.id
_entity.type
_entity.pdbx_description
1 polymer ?
#
loop_
_entity_poly.entity_id
_entity_poly.type
_entity_poly.pdbx_seq_one_letter_code
_entity_poly.pdbx_strand_id
1 'polypeptide(L)'
;SAASDVYKRQELMHRYKIPFGVSICYTAKNYKTVTSDEFLDLLISKGCVFAWYFHYMPVGMGASTELLLTPEQRTYMKNRVREIRGVTGGKELYCIDFQNDGEFAGGCVAGGRIYCHINAAGDVEPCVFIHYSNANIHGQSILEILHSPLFMAYHNGQPFNKNHLRPCPMLENPELCLLYTSD
;
A
#
# COMPACT_ATOMS: atom_id res chain seq x y z
N SER A 1 16.66 -23.01 -1.05
CA SER A 1 16.36 -21.85 -0.14
C SER A 1 15.12 -21.12 -0.63
N ALA A 2 14.42 -20.41 0.27
CA ALA A 2 13.21 -19.66 -0.10
C ALA A 2 13.43 -18.72 -1.31
N ALA A 3 14.59 -18.08 -1.42
CA ALA A 3 14.95 -17.24 -2.57
C ALA A 3 14.98 -18.02 -3.89
N SER A 4 15.58 -19.23 -3.90
CA SER A 4 15.62 -20.06 -5.13
C SER A 4 14.23 -20.49 -5.58
N ASP A 5 13.29 -20.66 -4.64
CA ASP A 5 11.92 -21.07 -4.99
C ASP A 5 11.11 -19.90 -5.55
N VAL A 6 11.38 -18.68 -5.10
CA VAL A 6 10.76 -17.45 -5.67
C VAL A 6 11.19 -17.29 -7.14
N TYR A 7 12.47 -17.40 -7.44
CA TYR A 7 12.96 -17.29 -8.83
C TYR A 7 12.38 -18.38 -9.75
N LYS A 8 12.30 -19.61 -9.26
CA LYS A 8 11.66 -20.70 -10.03
C LYS A 8 10.18 -20.43 -10.33
N ARG A 9 9.45 -19.87 -9.39
CA ARG A 9 8.04 -19.47 -9.60
C ARG A 9 7.90 -18.36 -10.62
N GLN A 10 8.77 -17.35 -10.60
CA GLN A 10 8.78 -16.30 -11.61
C GLN A 10 9.05 -16.85 -13.01
N GLU A 11 10.03 -17.74 -13.16
CA GLU A 11 10.33 -18.41 -14.43
C GLU A 11 9.13 -19.22 -14.94
N LEU A 12 8.45 -19.95 -14.06
CA LEU A 12 7.24 -20.69 -14.41
C LEU A 12 6.11 -19.75 -14.86
N MET A 13 5.85 -18.68 -14.12
CA MET A 13 4.83 -17.69 -14.47
C MET A 13 5.12 -17.06 -15.83
N HIS A 14 6.36 -16.68 -16.07
CA HIS A 14 6.79 -16.14 -17.37
C HIS A 14 6.59 -17.17 -18.50
N ARG A 15 7.05 -18.41 -18.30
CA ARG A 15 6.90 -19.51 -19.26
C ARG A 15 5.44 -19.78 -19.62
N TYR A 16 4.55 -19.76 -18.65
CA TYR A 16 3.11 -20.01 -18.84
C TYR A 16 2.32 -18.74 -19.15
N LYS A 17 2.99 -17.62 -19.39
CA LYS A 17 2.37 -16.31 -19.67
C LYS A 17 1.34 -15.87 -18.61
N ILE A 18 1.59 -16.23 -17.37
CA ILE A 18 0.80 -15.78 -16.22
C ILE A 18 1.28 -14.38 -15.84
N PRO A 19 0.44 -13.33 -15.89
CA PRO A 19 0.82 -12.00 -15.46
C PRO A 19 1.23 -12.01 -13.98
N PHE A 20 2.39 -11.42 -13.66
CA PHE A 20 2.85 -11.27 -12.30
C PHE A 20 3.58 -9.93 -12.12
N GLY A 21 3.72 -9.52 -10.88
CA GLY A 21 4.44 -8.32 -10.51
C GLY A 21 5.13 -8.46 -9.18
N VAL A 22 5.59 -7.35 -8.66
CA VAL A 22 6.31 -7.27 -7.40
C VAL A 22 5.66 -6.28 -6.45
N SER A 23 5.75 -6.57 -5.16
CA SER A 23 5.41 -5.64 -4.08
C SER A 23 6.71 -5.11 -3.48
N ILE A 24 6.84 -3.80 -3.39
CA ILE A 24 8.06 -3.11 -3.00
C ILE A 24 7.77 -2.19 -1.84
N CYS A 25 8.34 -2.51 -0.67
CA CYS A 25 8.37 -1.56 0.44
C CYS A 25 9.55 -0.61 0.25
N TYR A 26 9.27 0.69 0.13
CA TYR A 26 10.32 1.69 0.02
C TYR A 26 10.47 2.54 1.29
N THR A 27 11.69 2.94 1.54
CA THR A 27 12.15 3.61 2.75
C THR A 27 13.02 4.82 2.39
N ALA A 28 13.36 5.63 3.37
CA ALA A 28 14.33 6.71 3.20
C ALA A 28 15.70 6.24 2.66
N LYS A 29 16.02 4.95 2.79
CA LYS A 29 17.34 4.40 2.38
C LYS A 29 17.34 3.79 0.99
N ASN A 30 16.21 3.31 0.47
CA ASN A 30 16.18 2.56 -0.80
C ASN A 30 15.31 3.19 -1.91
N TYR A 31 14.60 4.28 -1.65
CA TYR A 31 13.62 4.85 -2.57
C TYR A 31 14.19 5.17 -3.98
N LYS A 32 15.45 5.61 -4.06
CA LYS A 32 16.11 5.85 -5.36
C LYS A 32 16.46 4.55 -6.07
N THR A 33 16.97 3.56 -5.33
CA THR A 33 17.37 2.27 -5.89
C THR A 33 16.19 1.52 -6.49
N VAL A 34 15.06 1.44 -5.75
CA VAL A 34 13.88 0.70 -6.21
C VAL A 34 13.07 1.42 -7.30
N THR A 35 13.47 2.63 -7.67
CA THR A 35 12.89 3.38 -8.77
C THR A 35 13.92 3.76 -9.84
N SER A 36 15.14 3.23 -9.75
CA SER A 36 16.16 3.46 -10.79
C SER A 36 15.81 2.72 -12.08
N ASP A 37 16.29 3.23 -13.20
CA ASP A 37 16.04 2.61 -14.50
C ASP A 37 16.59 1.19 -14.57
N GLU A 38 17.77 0.95 -13.99
CA GLU A 38 18.42 -0.36 -13.94
C GLU A 38 17.54 -1.37 -13.20
N PHE A 39 16.95 -0.98 -12.07
CA PHE A 39 16.07 -1.86 -11.30
C PHE A 39 14.75 -2.13 -12.05
N LEU A 40 14.16 -1.12 -12.66
CA LEU A 40 12.92 -1.27 -13.44
C LEU A 40 13.14 -2.15 -14.67
N ASP A 41 14.23 -1.93 -15.41
CA ASP A 41 14.59 -2.73 -16.58
C ASP A 41 14.87 -4.19 -16.19
N LEU A 42 15.46 -4.42 -15.02
CA LEU A 42 15.63 -5.77 -14.46
C LEU A 42 14.25 -6.43 -14.21
N LEU A 43 13.28 -5.73 -13.60
CA LEU A 43 11.95 -6.26 -13.37
C LEU A 43 11.24 -6.62 -14.68
N ILE A 44 11.30 -5.72 -15.66
CA ILE A 44 10.71 -5.92 -16.99
C ILE A 44 11.38 -7.13 -17.68
N SER A 45 12.70 -7.24 -17.65
CA SER A 45 13.44 -8.37 -18.22
C SER A 45 13.08 -9.72 -17.61
N LYS A 46 12.59 -9.72 -16.36
CA LYS A 46 12.09 -10.91 -15.66
C LYS A 46 10.62 -11.21 -15.98
N GLY A 47 9.96 -10.39 -16.79
CA GLY A 47 8.57 -10.55 -17.16
C GLY A 47 7.56 -9.96 -16.17
N CYS A 48 7.99 -9.11 -15.25
CA CYS A 48 7.07 -8.38 -14.39
C CYS A 48 6.27 -7.38 -15.22
N VAL A 49 4.96 -7.35 -15.02
CA VAL A 49 4.04 -6.43 -15.70
C VAL A 49 3.53 -5.32 -14.79
N PHE A 50 3.70 -5.46 -13.49
CA PHE A 50 3.37 -4.39 -12.53
C PHE A 50 4.33 -4.37 -11.34
N ALA A 51 4.45 -3.19 -10.71
CA ALA A 51 5.13 -2.97 -9.45
C ALA A 51 4.21 -2.20 -8.49
N TRP A 52 4.01 -2.75 -7.31
CA TRP A 52 3.20 -2.13 -6.29
C TRP A 52 4.08 -1.57 -5.19
N TYR A 53 4.19 -0.26 -5.11
CA TYR A 53 4.99 0.47 -4.14
C TYR A 53 4.20 0.77 -2.89
N PHE A 54 4.82 0.52 -1.73
CA PHE A 54 4.29 0.83 -0.41
C PHE A 54 5.30 1.64 0.39
N HIS A 55 4.86 2.68 1.04
CA HIS A 55 5.66 3.33 2.09
C HIS A 55 5.97 2.33 3.20
N TYR A 56 7.16 2.45 3.76
CA TYR A 56 7.46 1.80 5.02
C TYR A 56 6.54 2.33 6.12
N MET A 57 5.89 1.43 6.82
CA MET A 57 5.03 1.72 7.97
C MET A 57 5.75 1.27 9.24
N PRO A 58 5.96 2.14 10.24
CA PRO A 58 6.73 1.83 11.44
C PRO A 58 5.87 1.07 12.47
N VAL A 59 5.39 -0.11 12.12
CA VAL A 59 4.58 -0.99 12.97
C VAL A 59 5.32 -2.29 13.30
N GLY A 60 5.02 -2.87 14.46
CA GLY A 60 5.64 -4.12 14.91
C GLY A 60 6.95 -3.94 15.65
N MET A 61 7.54 -5.06 16.07
CA MET A 61 8.83 -5.07 16.78
C MET A 61 9.95 -4.59 15.87
N GLY A 62 10.81 -3.71 16.38
CA GLY A 62 11.95 -3.17 15.62
C GLY A 62 11.58 -2.11 14.59
N ALA A 63 10.38 -1.55 14.66
CA ALA A 63 10.02 -0.39 13.85
C ALA A 63 11.01 0.76 14.07
N SER A 64 11.48 1.38 12.98
CA SER A 64 12.45 2.48 13.03
C SER A 64 11.94 3.70 12.28
N THR A 65 11.85 4.82 12.97
CA THR A 65 11.47 6.10 12.37
C THR A 65 12.49 6.64 11.37
N GLU A 66 13.76 6.18 11.45
CA GLU A 66 14.80 6.54 10.48
C GLU A 66 14.51 6.03 9.04
N LEU A 67 13.62 5.07 8.90
CA LEU A 67 13.22 4.54 7.61
C LEU A 67 12.06 5.32 6.97
N LEU A 68 11.44 6.24 7.71
CA LEU A 68 10.39 7.09 7.19
C LEU A 68 10.95 8.08 6.17
N LEU A 69 10.19 8.31 5.11
CA LEU A 69 10.57 9.26 4.07
C LEU A 69 10.35 10.70 4.55
N THR A 70 11.29 11.58 4.17
CA THR A 70 11.08 13.03 4.29
C THR A 70 10.03 13.52 3.28
N PRO A 71 9.47 14.73 3.46
CA PRO A 71 8.55 15.32 2.47
C PRO A 71 9.15 15.41 1.05
N GLU A 72 10.45 15.71 0.95
CA GLU A 72 11.16 15.81 -0.32
C GLU A 72 11.29 14.43 -0.99
N GLN A 73 11.59 13.40 -0.20
CA GLN A 73 11.67 12.03 -0.71
C GLN A 73 10.29 11.52 -1.16
N ARG A 74 9.22 11.87 -0.45
CA ARG A 74 7.84 11.55 -0.86
C ARG A 74 7.48 12.25 -2.17
N THR A 75 7.84 13.53 -2.32
CA THR A 75 7.65 14.28 -3.55
C THR A 75 8.43 13.66 -4.72
N TYR A 76 9.68 13.24 -4.48
CA TYR A 76 10.47 12.51 -5.46
C TYR A 76 9.74 11.24 -5.93
N MET A 77 9.28 10.39 -4.98
CA MET A 77 8.58 9.15 -5.31
C MET A 77 7.32 9.40 -6.15
N LYS A 78 6.49 10.37 -5.74
CA LYS A 78 5.31 10.78 -6.50
C LYS A 78 5.65 11.14 -7.94
N ASN A 79 6.66 11.98 -8.14
CA ASN A 79 7.05 12.44 -9.46
C ASN A 79 7.66 11.30 -10.29
N ARG A 80 8.53 10.49 -9.68
CA ARG A 80 9.19 9.38 -10.36
C ARG A 80 8.21 8.30 -10.80
N VAL A 81 7.25 7.93 -9.96
CA VAL A 81 6.22 6.96 -10.34
C VAL A 81 5.35 7.48 -11.48
N ARG A 82 5.04 8.78 -11.49
CA ARG A 82 4.31 9.41 -12.61
C ARG A 82 5.12 9.39 -13.91
N GLU A 83 6.42 9.64 -13.84
CA GLU A 83 7.33 9.54 -14.98
C GLU A 83 7.35 8.10 -15.53
N ILE A 84 7.50 7.10 -14.67
CA ILE A 84 7.48 5.68 -15.05
C ILE A 84 6.16 5.31 -15.75
N ARG A 85 5.04 5.85 -15.29
CA ARG A 85 3.70 5.66 -15.90
C ARG A 85 3.50 6.46 -17.19
N GLY A 86 4.40 7.36 -17.53
CA GLY A 86 4.25 8.33 -18.61
C GLY A 86 3.90 7.69 -19.97
N VAL A 87 2.99 8.33 -20.71
CA VAL A 87 2.59 7.88 -22.04
C VAL A 87 3.74 7.97 -23.06
N THR A 88 4.65 8.93 -22.83
CA THR A 88 5.84 9.15 -23.67
C THR A 88 7.08 8.95 -22.81
N GLY A 89 7.87 7.93 -23.11
CA GLY A 89 9.10 7.62 -22.37
C GLY A 89 8.89 6.87 -21.06
N GLY A 90 7.67 6.41 -20.78
CA GLY A 90 7.39 5.52 -19.65
C GLY A 90 7.97 4.12 -19.85
N LYS A 91 7.96 3.34 -18.78
CA LYS A 91 8.40 1.94 -18.80
C LYS A 91 7.22 1.01 -19.09
N GLU A 92 7.49 -0.15 -19.68
CA GLU A 92 6.50 -1.24 -19.86
C GLU A 92 6.20 -1.96 -18.52
N LEU A 93 5.95 -1.18 -17.47
CA LEU A 93 5.69 -1.65 -16.13
C LEU A 93 4.59 -0.78 -15.49
N TYR A 94 3.44 -1.38 -15.20
CA TYR A 94 2.38 -0.66 -14.52
C TYR A 94 2.74 -0.47 -13.04
N CYS A 95 2.99 0.77 -12.63
CA CYS A 95 3.34 1.10 -11.25
C CYS A 95 2.13 1.63 -10.48
N ILE A 96 1.91 1.09 -9.28
CA ILE A 96 0.94 1.57 -8.30
C ILE A 96 1.72 2.09 -7.10
N ASP A 97 1.42 3.28 -6.62
CA ASP A 97 2.00 3.84 -5.40
C ASP A 97 0.89 4.03 -4.37
N PHE A 98 0.72 3.05 -3.50
CA PHE A 98 -0.45 2.91 -2.64
C PHE A 98 -0.79 4.18 -1.86
N GLN A 99 0.20 4.82 -1.25
CA GLN A 99 -0.03 6.02 -0.45
C GLN A 99 -0.07 7.30 -1.29
N ASN A 100 0.79 7.45 -2.29
CA ASN A 100 0.83 8.66 -3.12
C ASN A 100 -0.33 8.73 -4.12
N ASP A 101 -0.93 7.59 -4.48
CA ASP A 101 -2.14 7.53 -5.30
C ASP A 101 -3.42 7.95 -4.54
N GLY A 102 -3.32 8.22 -3.24
CA GLY A 102 -4.39 8.82 -2.45
C GLY A 102 -4.94 10.14 -3.03
N GLU A 103 -4.13 10.84 -3.84
CA GLU A 103 -4.58 12.02 -4.58
C GLU A 103 -5.68 11.69 -5.61
N PHE A 104 -5.58 10.55 -6.28
CA PHE A 104 -6.60 10.05 -7.22
C PHE A 104 -7.77 9.38 -6.52
N ALA A 105 -7.52 8.76 -5.38
CA ALA A 105 -8.53 8.07 -4.59
C ALA A 105 -9.32 9.01 -3.64
N GLY A 106 -8.97 10.29 -3.57
CA GLY A 106 -9.59 11.25 -2.65
C GLY A 106 -9.28 10.98 -1.18
N GLY A 107 -8.07 10.49 -0.88
CA GLY A 107 -7.61 10.19 0.47
C GLY A 107 -7.22 8.72 0.66
N CYS A 108 -7.25 8.23 1.90
CA CYS A 108 -6.92 6.84 2.21
C CYS A 108 -7.96 5.87 1.63
N VAL A 109 -7.49 4.79 1.02
CA VAL A 109 -8.33 3.74 0.41
C VAL A 109 -8.85 2.71 1.41
N ALA A 110 -8.33 2.71 2.65
CA ALA A 110 -8.68 1.79 3.71
C ALA A 110 -10.09 2.05 4.30
N GLY A 111 -10.45 1.28 5.31
CA GLY A 111 -11.74 1.41 5.99
C GLY A 111 -12.92 0.99 5.15
N GLY A 112 -12.74 0.01 4.27
CA GLY A 112 -13.80 -0.53 3.43
C GLY A 112 -14.16 0.34 2.21
N ARG A 113 -13.46 1.45 1.96
CA ARG A 113 -13.71 2.30 0.78
C ARG A 113 -13.35 1.57 -0.52
N ILE A 114 -12.14 1.05 -0.60
CA ILE A 114 -11.63 0.26 -1.73
C ILE A 114 -11.05 -1.06 -1.21
N TYR A 115 -10.61 -1.09 0.05
CA TYR A 115 -9.96 -2.23 0.67
C TYR A 115 -10.21 -2.25 2.18
N CYS A 116 -10.22 -3.47 2.75
CA CYS A 116 -10.11 -3.75 4.17
C CYS A 116 -9.20 -4.97 4.36
N HIS A 117 -8.83 -5.27 5.60
CA HIS A 117 -8.04 -6.45 5.93
C HIS A 117 -8.87 -7.44 6.73
N ILE A 118 -8.69 -8.73 6.45
CA ILE A 118 -9.28 -9.81 7.24
C ILE A 118 -8.13 -10.62 7.80
N ASN A 119 -8.02 -10.65 9.13
CA ASN A 119 -6.95 -11.39 9.79
C ASN A 119 -7.24 -12.90 9.89
N ALA A 120 -6.29 -13.66 10.41
CA ALA A 120 -6.40 -15.11 10.51
C ALA A 120 -7.54 -15.59 11.46
N ALA A 121 -8.00 -14.77 12.39
CA ALA A 121 -9.12 -15.03 13.27
C ALA A 121 -10.48 -14.67 12.65
N GLY A 122 -10.48 -14.08 11.46
CA GLY A 122 -11.68 -13.61 10.77
C GLY A 122 -12.12 -12.21 11.16
N ASP A 123 -11.37 -11.49 12.01
CA ASP A 123 -11.68 -10.12 12.34
C ASP A 123 -11.43 -9.22 11.14
N VAL A 124 -12.34 -8.29 10.90
CA VAL A 124 -12.25 -7.35 9.77
C VAL A 124 -11.74 -6.01 10.27
N GLU A 125 -10.55 -5.67 9.82
CA GLU A 125 -9.78 -4.50 10.23
C GLU A 125 -9.82 -3.43 9.12
N PRO A 126 -9.80 -2.13 9.45
CA PRO A 126 -9.78 -1.08 8.44
C PRO A 126 -8.58 -1.17 7.48
N CYS A 127 -7.42 -1.61 7.99
CA CYS A 127 -6.17 -1.70 7.23
C CYS A 127 -5.27 -2.77 7.86
N VAL A 128 -4.42 -3.40 7.06
CA VAL A 128 -3.41 -4.37 7.52
C VAL A 128 -2.46 -3.81 8.61
N PHE A 129 -2.34 -2.51 8.74
CA PHE A 129 -1.53 -1.84 9.76
C PHE A 129 -2.33 -1.43 11.00
N ILE A 130 -3.64 -1.61 11.02
CA ILE A 130 -4.54 -1.18 12.09
C ILE A 130 -5.25 -2.41 12.62
N HIS A 131 -4.79 -2.91 13.76
CA HIS A 131 -5.24 -4.16 14.37
C HIS A 131 -6.40 -3.94 15.35
N TYR A 132 -7.39 -3.13 14.95
CA TYR A 132 -8.63 -2.91 15.67
C TYR A 132 -9.81 -3.38 14.83
N SER A 133 -10.69 -4.15 15.43
CA SER A 133 -11.89 -4.64 14.77
C SER A 133 -13.06 -4.68 15.74
N ASN A 134 -14.23 -4.32 15.27
CA ASN A 134 -15.50 -4.51 15.96
C ASN A 134 -16.40 -5.52 15.26
N ALA A 135 -15.87 -6.27 14.29
CA ALA A 135 -16.64 -7.17 13.45
C ALA A 135 -15.83 -8.37 12.98
N ASN A 136 -16.50 -9.51 12.79
CA ASN A 136 -15.87 -10.77 12.39
C ASN A 136 -16.71 -11.46 11.31
N ILE A 137 -16.06 -11.98 10.26
CA ILE A 137 -16.71 -12.63 9.10
C ILE A 137 -17.45 -13.92 9.44
N HIS A 138 -17.16 -14.55 10.59
CA HIS A 138 -17.85 -15.78 11.00
C HIS A 138 -19.27 -15.53 11.52
N GLY A 139 -19.57 -14.30 11.95
CA GLY A 139 -20.87 -13.94 12.51
C GLY A 139 -21.64 -12.90 11.74
N GLN A 140 -21.02 -12.25 10.75
CA GLN A 140 -21.60 -11.12 10.03
C GLN A 140 -21.26 -11.20 8.54
N SER A 141 -22.13 -10.71 7.69
CA SER A 141 -21.81 -10.54 6.27
C SER A 141 -20.85 -9.37 6.06
N ILE A 142 -20.09 -9.41 4.99
CA ILE A 142 -19.14 -8.33 4.66
C ILE A 142 -19.86 -6.98 4.47
N LEU A 143 -21.09 -6.98 3.97
CA LEU A 143 -21.87 -5.76 3.82
C LEU A 143 -22.28 -5.16 5.16
N GLU A 144 -22.69 -5.96 6.14
CA GLU A 144 -22.98 -5.50 7.50
C GLU A 144 -21.74 -4.93 8.16
N ILE A 145 -20.59 -5.60 7.99
CA ILE A 145 -19.30 -5.16 8.52
C ILE A 145 -18.88 -3.80 7.95
N LEU A 146 -19.00 -3.62 6.64
CA LEU A 146 -18.66 -2.36 5.96
C LEU A 146 -19.57 -1.19 6.39
N HIS A 147 -20.76 -1.48 6.95
CA HIS A 147 -21.66 -0.49 7.53
C HIS A 147 -21.55 -0.38 9.05
N SER A 148 -20.61 -1.07 9.67
CA SER A 148 -20.36 -0.95 11.12
C SER A 148 -19.89 0.46 11.51
N PRO A 149 -20.05 0.87 12.77
CA PRO A 149 -19.63 2.21 13.22
C PRO A 149 -18.18 2.53 12.90
N LEU A 150 -17.25 1.59 13.10
CA LEU A 150 -15.83 1.77 12.81
C LEU A 150 -15.59 2.05 11.31
N PHE A 151 -16.15 1.23 10.43
CA PHE A 151 -15.97 1.41 8.99
C PHE A 151 -16.65 2.68 8.47
N MET A 152 -17.83 3.00 9.00
CA MET A 152 -18.53 4.25 8.65
C MET A 152 -17.78 5.49 9.16
N ALA A 153 -17.08 5.43 10.31
CA ALA A 153 -16.22 6.51 10.76
C ALA A 153 -15.07 6.75 9.77
N TYR A 154 -14.42 5.68 9.29
CA TYR A 154 -13.41 5.78 8.25
C TYR A 154 -13.96 6.33 6.93
N HIS A 155 -15.14 5.89 6.53
CA HIS A 155 -15.80 6.38 5.32
C HIS A 155 -16.14 7.87 5.40
N ASN A 156 -16.76 8.30 6.49
CA ASN A 156 -17.26 9.66 6.67
C ASN A 156 -16.14 10.67 7.02
N GLY A 157 -15.04 10.20 7.61
CA GLY A 157 -13.89 11.04 7.98
C GLY A 157 -12.98 11.44 6.81
N GLN A 158 -13.19 10.87 5.63
CA GLN A 158 -12.35 11.18 4.46
C GLN A 158 -12.66 12.54 3.84
N PRO A 159 -11.64 13.22 3.33
CA PRO A 159 -10.22 12.94 3.51
C PRO A 159 -9.74 13.37 4.90
N PHE A 160 -9.03 12.50 5.62
CA PHE A 160 -8.47 12.83 6.95
C PHE A 160 -7.50 14.00 6.92
N ASN A 161 -6.87 14.27 5.76
CA ASN A 161 -5.96 15.37 5.56
C ASN A 161 -6.21 16.01 4.20
N LYS A 162 -6.23 17.36 4.16
CA LYS A 162 -6.35 18.11 2.90
C LYS A 162 -5.16 17.86 1.96
N ASN A 163 -3.99 17.55 2.51
CA ASN A 163 -2.86 17.08 1.73
C ASN A 163 -3.01 15.58 1.47
N HIS A 164 -3.49 15.22 0.29
CA HIS A 164 -3.71 13.83 -0.11
C HIS A 164 -2.42 12.99 -0.27
N LEU A 165 -1.24 13.59 -0.15
CA LEU A 165 0.03 12.87 0.05
C LEU A 165 0.23 12.42 1.50
N ARG A 166 -0.66 12.83 2.41
CA ARG A 166 -0.72 12.41 3.81
C ARG A 166 -2.07 11.75 4.14
N PRO A 167 -2.47 10.71 3.40
CA PRO A 167 -3.82 10.15 3.50
C PRO A 167 -4.03 9.24 4.71
N CYS A 168 -2.94 8.75 5.31
CA CYS A 168 -3.02 7.71 6.33
C CYS A 168 -3.52 8.26 7.68
N PRO A 169 -4.63 7.77 8.23
CA PRO A 169 -5.08 8.21 9.55
C PRO A 169 -4.14 7.75 10.67
N MET A 170 -3.55 6.56 10.56
CA MET A 170 -2.66 6.04 11.61
C MET A 170 -1.32 6.79 11.67
N LEU A 171 -0.64 6.94 10.52
CA LEU A 171 0.70 7.52 10.49
C LEU A 171 0.70 9.05 10.52
N GLU A 172 -0.27 9.66 9.84
CA GLU A 172 -0.27 11.09 9.56
C GLU A 172 -1.31 11.86 10.40
N ASN A 173 -2.28 11.16 10.96
CA ASN A 173 -3.38 11.73 11.74
C ASN A 173 -3.75 10.79 12.91
N PRO A 174 -2.78 10.46 13.79
CA PRO A 174 -2.97 9.38 14.79
C PRO A 174 -4.08 9.69 15.79
N GLU A 175 -4.32 10.95 16.13
CA GLU A 175 -5.41 11.38 17.02
C GLU A 175 -6.80 11.00 16.45
N LEU A 176 -6.99 11.09 15.14
CA LEU A 176 -8.24 10.68 14.49
C LEU A 176 -8.39 9.16 14.47
N CYS A 177 -7.29 8.45 14.22
CA CYS A 177 -7.28 7.00 14.28
C CYS A 177 -7.67 6.49 15.67
N LEU A 178 -7.12 7.08 16.73
CA LEU A 178 -7.44 6.73 18.12
C LEU A 178 -8.90 7.01 18.46
N LEU A 179 -9.48 8.13 18.01
CA LEU A 179 -10.89 8.44 18.22
C LEU A 179 -11.84 7.38 17.64
N TYR A 180 -11.46 6.75 16.52
CA TYR A 180 -12.29 5.73 15.87
C TYR A 180 -12.06 4.32 16.42
N THR A 181 -11.03 4.12 17.24
CA THR A 181 -10.63 2.81 17.77
C THR A 181 -10.68 2.73 19.29
N SER A 182 -10.96 3.84 19.98
CA SER A 182 -11.21 3.86 21.43
C SER A 182 -12.70 3.70 21.70
N ASP A 183 -13.03 2.79 22.62
CA ASP A 183 -14.38 2.62 23.17
C ASP A 183 -14.85 3.84 23.97
#